data_47b2b34bcb79e20957334b60e3aaed83
#
_entry.id   47b2b34bcb79e20957334b60e3aaed83
#
_cell.length_a   1.000
_cell.length_b   1.000
_cell.length_c   1.000
_cell.angle_alpha   90.00
_cell.angle_beta   90.00
_cell.angle_gamma   90.00
#
_symmetry.space_group_name_H-M   'P 1'
#
loop_
_entity.id
_entity.type
_entity.pdbx_description
1 polymer ?
#
loop_
_entity_poly.entity_id
_entity_poly.type
_entity_poly.pdbx_seq_one_letter_code
_entity_poly.pdbx_strand_id
1 'polypeptide(L)'
;EEKFLTEIESYIGFSIPEKEAPSKVDVAIAKDAFNAKMNALPEFKQDRSANLNKDIMKLYFNGGKKKKLRAVDFVGTIVRIPGVTAEDIGIITIQDTCSYVEILHGKGPLVLQTMKKTTIKGKMLKVHKAKK
;
A
#
# COMPACT_ATOMS: atom_id res chain seq x y z
N GLU A 1 -32.78 -34.13 -2.59
CA GLU A 1 -31.45 -33.82 -3.21
C GLU A 1 -31.30 -34.43 -4.60
N GLU A 2 -31.74 -35.67 -4.80
CA GLU A 2 -31.68 -36.31 -6.12
C GLU A 2 -32.57 -35.62 -7.17
N LYS A 3 -33.68 -35.06 -6.76
CA LYS A 3 -34.58 -34.29 -7.66
C LYS A 3 -33.87 -33.06 -8.23
N PHE A 4 -33.11 -32.34 -7.42
CA PHE A 4 -32.37 -31.15 -7.86
C PHE A 4 -31.23 -31.53 -8.81
N LEU A 5 -30.55 -32.64 -8.56
CA LEU A 5 -29.53 -33.14 -9.44
C LEU A 5 -30.05 -33.46 -10.82
N THR A 6 -31.19 -34.17 -10.89
CA THR A 6 -31.89 -34.52 -12.16
C THR A 6 -32.31 -33.26 -12.91
N GLU A 7 -32.82 -32.25 -12.22
CA GLU A 7 -33.21 -30.97 -12.83
C GLU A 7 -31.99 -30.24 -13.41
N ILE A 8 -30.89 -30.21 -12.68
CA ILE A 8 -29.65 -29.60 -13.13
C ILE A 8 -29.09 -30.36 -14.34
N GLU A 9 -29.01 -31.67 -14.31
CA GLU A 9 -28.56 -32.49 -15.43
C GLU A 9 -29.41 -32.30 -16.68
N SER A 10 -30.72 -32.21 -16.52
CA SER A 10 -31.65 -31.89 -17.60
C SER A 10 -31.40 -30.52 -18.20
N TYR A 11 -31.07 -29.53 -17.38
CA TYR A 11 -30.80 -28.20 -17.83
C TYR A 11 -29.46 -28.07 -18.59
N ILE A 12 -28.42 -28.73 -18.11
CA ILE A 12 -27.07 -28.69 -18.72
C ILE A 12 -26.89 -29.67 -19.87
N GLY A 13 -27.82 -30.64 -20.02
CA GLY A 13 -27.82 -31.60 -21.15
C GLY A 13 -26.86 -32.76 -21.04
N PHE A 14 -26.21 -32.98 -19.91
CA PHE A 14 -25.36 -34.13 -19.64
C PHE A 14 -25.41 -34.57 -18.19
N SER A 15 -25.11 -35.84 -17.93
CA SER A 15 -25.05 -36.36 -16.56
C SER A 15 -23.78 -35.91 -15.84
N ILE A 16 -23.95 -35.52 -14.59
CA ILE A 16 -22.82 -35.18 -13.73
C ILE A 16 -22.17 -36.48 -13.24
N PRO A 17 -20.87 -36.73 -13.52
CA PRO A 17 -20.23 -37.93 -13.02
C PRO A 17 -20.12 -37.86 -11.49
N GLU A 18 -20.70 -38.83 -10.81
CA GLU A 18 -20.52 -39.02 -9.39
C GLU A 18 -19.12 -39.63 -9.15
N LYS A 19 -18.32 -38.94 -8.37
CA LYS A 19 -17.07 -39.49 -7.85
C LYS A 19 -17.33 -40.09 -6.48
N GLU A 20 -16.82 -41.28 -6.29
CA GLU A 20 -16.83 -41.90 -4.95
C GLU A 20 -16.07 -41.02 -3.97
N ALA A 21 -16.53 -40.97 -2.72
CA ALA A 21 -15.84 -40.29 -1.66
C ALA A 21 -14.42 -40.86 -1.51
N PRO A 22 -13.38 -40.04 -1.31
CA PRO A 22 -12.02 -40.50 -1.13
C PRO A 22 -11.92 -41.51 0.03
N SER A 23 -11.10 -42.53 -0.12
CA SER A 23 -10.88 -43.52 0.93
C SER A 23 -10.27 -42.85 2.18
N LYS A 24 -10.42 -43.50 3.34
CA LYS A 24 -9.80 -42.99 4.58
C LYS A 24 -8.29 -42.86 4.48
N VAL A 25 -7.64 -43.69 3.65
CA VAL A 25 -6.19 -43.63 3.41
C VAL A 25 -5.85 -42.39 2.57
N ASP A 26 -6.62 -42.10 1.53
CA ASP A 26 -6.41 -40.92 0.69
C ASP A 26 -6.62 -39.62 1.48
N VAL A 27 -7.62 -39.59 2.36
CA VAL A 27 -7.87 -38.46 3.27
C VAL A 27 -6.72 -38.27 4.26
N ALA A 28 -6.15 -39.36 4.80
CA ALA A 28 -5.03 -39.28 5.73
C ALA A 28 -3.78 -38.72 5.03
N ILE A 29 -3.44 -39.17 3.83
CA ILE A 29 -2.32 -38.68 3.04
C ILE A 29 -2.52 -37.18 2.69
N ALA A 30 -3.69 -36.84 2.23
CA ALA A 30 -4.02 -35.45 1.91
C ALA A 30 -3.99 -34.53 3.16
N LYS A 31 -4.41 -35.05 4.31
CA LYS A 31 -4.38 -34.32 5.59
C LYS A 31 -2.94 -34.06 6.03
N ASP A 32 -2.05 -35.04 5.94
CA ASP A 32 -0.64 -34.88 6.27
C ASP A 32 0.05 -33.88 5.35
N ALA A 33 -0.20 -33.97 4.05
CA ALA A 33 0.31 -33.01 3.07
C ALA A 33 -0.22 -31.58 3.34
N PHE A 34 -1.49 -31.46 3.67
CA PHE A 34 -2.11 -30.18 4.03
C PHE A 34 -1.53 -29.60 5.31
N ASN A 35 -1.37 -30.41 6.37
CA ASN A 35 -0.77 -29.98 7.63
C ASN A 35 0.70 -29.54 7.43
N ALA A 36 1.46 -30.27 6.60
CA ALA A 36 2.82 -29.89 6.25
C ALA A 36 2.87 -28.50 5.56
N LYS A 37 1.94 -28.22 4.66
CA LYS A 37 1.81 -26.91 4.02
C LYS A 37 1.37 -25.81 4.99
N MET A 38 0.47 -26.11 5.92
CA MET A 38 0.00 -25.14 6.92
C MET A 38 1.06 -24.83 7.95
N ASN A 39 1.87 -25.82 8.33
CA ASN A 39 2.96 -25.66 9.30
C ASN A 39 4.25 -25.13 8.66
N ALA A 40 4.39 -25.22 7.32
CA ALA A 40 5.42 -24.49 6.63
C ALA A 40 5.15 -22.99 6.86
N LEU A 41 5.98 -22.36 7.67
CA LEU A 41 5.94 -20.92 7.86
C LEU A 41 6.04 -20.28 6.46
N PRO A 42 5.09 -19.40 6.10
CA PRO A 42 5.26 -18.66 4.86
C PRO A 42 6.61 -17.96 4.95
N GLU A 43 7.47 -18.21 3.99
CA GLU A 43 8.64 -17.36 3.81
C GLU A 43 8.11 -15.94 3.68
N PHE A 44 8.30 -15.15 4.73
CA PHE A 44 8.06 -13.72 4.65
C PHE A 44 8.95 -13.24 3.51
N LYS A 45 8.37 -13.02 2.35
CA LYS A 45 9.04 -12.28 1.30
C LYS A 45 9.49 -11.00 1.96
N GLN A 46 10.80 -10.85 2.16
CA GLN A 46 11.35 -9.62 2.68
C GLN A 46 10.75 -8.51 1.84
N ASP A 47 9.99 -7.65 2.49
CA ASP A 47 9.40 -6.52 1.83
C ASP A 47 10.56 -5.71 1.24
N ARG A 48 10.69 -5.73 -0.09
CA ARG A 48 11.73 -4.98 -0.80
C ARG A 48 11.67 -3.50 -0.46
N SER A 49 10.51 -3.04 0.01
CA SER A 49 10.30 -1.69 0.49
C SER A 49 10.77 -1.46 1.94
N ALA A 50 11.07 -2.50 2.72
CA ALA A 50 11.47 -2.36 4.12
C ALA A 50 12.77 -1.56 4.28
N ASN A 51 13.71 -1.70 3.34
CA ASN A 51 14.94 -0.91 3.32
C ASN A 51 14.68 0.53 2.85
N LEU A 52 13.73 0.74 1.95
CA LEU A 52 13.29 2.06 1.51
C LEU A 52 12.57 2.82 2.63
N ASN A 53 11.83 2.10 3.48
CA ASN A 53 11.09 2.71 4.59
C ASN A 53 11.98 3.33 5.68
N LYS A 54 13.23 2.91 5.80
CA LYS A 54 14.17 3.47 6.79
C LYS A 54 14.55 4.91 6.47
N ASP A 55 14.62 5.25 5.19
CA ASP A 55 15.05 6.56 4.70
C ASP A 55 13.88 7.48 4.36
N ILE A 56 12.65 7.00 4.54
CA ILE A 56 11.44 7.79 4.29
C ILE A 56 11.11 8.65 5.50
N MET A 57 11.04 9.96 5.28
CA MET A 57 10.55 10.90 6.27
C MET A 57 9.22 11.49 5.82
N LYS A 58 8.19 11.29 6.61
CA LYS A 58 6.88 11.90 6.38
C LYS A 58 6.84 13.30 6.98
N LEU A 59 6.54 14.29 6.17
CA LEU A 59 6.40 15.68 6.58
C LEU A 59 4.93 16.07 6.65
N TYR A 60 4.58 16.78 7.69
CA TYR A 60 3.26 17.37 7.90
C TYR A 60 3.29 18.84 7.54
N PHE A 61 2.32 19.27 6.75
CA PHE A 61 2.10 20.67 6.36
C PHE A 61 0.73 21.15 6.86
N ASN A 62 0.71 22.28 7.50
CA ASN A 62 -0.54 22.94 7.94
C ASN A 62 -1.21 23.66 6.77
N GLY A 63 -1.64 22.91 5.79
CA GLY A 63 -2.35 23.41 4.62
C GLY A 63 -2.81 22.28 3.71
N GLY A 64 -4.02 22.39 3.22
CA GLY A 64 -4.65 21.37 2.39
C GLY A 64 -5.62 22.00 1.38
N LYS A 65 -6.67 21.27 1.05
CA LYS A 65 -7.68 21.69 0.06
C LYS A 65 -8.33 23.03 0.39
N LYS A 66 -8.58 23.33 1.67
CA LYS A 66 -9.15 24.63 2.10
C LYS A 66 -8.24 25.82 1.73
N LYS A 67 -6.94 25.61 1.68
CA LYS A 67 -5.98 26.61 1.22
C LYS A 67 -5.74 26.57 -0.29
N LYS A 68 -6.53 25.77 -1.03
CA LYS A 68 -6.40 25.54 -2.48
C LYS A 68 -5.04 25.00 -2.89
N LEU A 69 -4.44 24.15 -2.06
CA LEU A 69 -3.18 23.47 -2.33
C LEU A 69 -3.43 22.15 -3.04
N ARG A 70 -2.59 21.86 -4.02
CA ARG A 70 -2.60 20.63 -4.79
C ARG A 70 -1.25 19.91 -4.67
N ALA A 71 -1.20 18.63 -5.00
CA ALA A 71 0.05 17.87 -4.98
C ALA A 71 1.14 18.51 -5.85
N VAL A 72 0.76 19.04 -6.99
CA VAL A 72 1.68 19.72 -7.93
C VAL A 72 2.37 20.93 -7.30
N ASP A 73 1.67 21.67 -6.43
CA ASP A 73 2.22 22.85 -5.74
C ASP A 73 3.35 22.43 -4.78
N PHE A 74 3.19 21.29 -4.11
CA PHE A 74 4.23 20.71 -3.24
C PHE A 74 5.41 20.22 -4.06
N VAL A 75 5.16 19.43 -5.10
CA VAL A 75 6.22 18.93 -6.00
C VAL A 75 7.02 20.09 -6.58
N GLY A 76 6.34 21.07 -7.18
CA GLY A 76 7.00 22.21 -7.81
C GLY A 76 7.82 23.08 -6.85
N THR A 77 7.45 23.12 -5.57
CA THR A 77 8.22 23.85 -4.56
C THR A 77 9.39 23.04 -4.03
N ILE A 78 9.19 21.74 -3.78
CA ILE A 78 10.22 20.85 -3.23
C ILE A 78 11.35 20.60 -4.24
N VAL A 79 11.02 20.43 -5.52
CA VAL A 79 12.02 20.23 -6.60
C VAL A 79 12.92 21.46 -6.80
N ARG A 80 12.48 22.64 -6.40
CA ARG A 80 13.31 23.86 -6.44
C ARG A 80 14.43 23.87 -5.38
N ILE A 81 14.37 22.96 -4.43
CA ILE A 81 15.40 22.86 -3.39
C ILE A 81 16.64 22.21 -4.01
N PRO A 82 17.83 22.86 -3.92
CA PRO A 82 19.05 22.29 -4.43
C PRO A 82 19.32 20.91 -3.82
N GLY A 83 19.58 19.91 -4.66
CA GLY A 83 19.85 18.54 -4.23
C GLY A 83 18.60 17.67 -4.00
N VAL A 84 17.41 18.15 -4.30
CA VAL A 84 16.16 17.38 -4.26
C VAL A 84 15.56 17.26 -5.65
N THR A 85 15.21 16.05 -6.04
CA THR A 85 14.59 15.74 -7.33
C THR A 85 13.15 15.27 -7.14
N ALA A 86 12.41 15.17 -8.23
CA ALA A 86 11.05 14.61 -8.19
C ALA A 86 11.01 13.15 -7.71
N GLU A 87 12.09 12.40 -7.94
CA GLU A 87 12.24 11.00 -7.52
C GLU A 87 12.41 10.86 -5.99
N ASP A 88 12.83 11.92 -5.33
CA ASP A 88 12.95 11.96 -3.86
C ASP A 88 11.61 12.21 -3.16
N ILE A 89 10.56 12.48 -3.92
CA ILE A 89 9.21 12.73 -3.40
C ILE A 89 8.40 11.44 -3.52
N GLY A 90 7.96 10.92 -2.40
CA GLY A 90 7.08 9.76 -2.33
C GLY A 90 5.60 10.13 -2.39
N ILE A 91 4.80 9.49 -1.57
CA ILE A 91 3.35 9.69 -1.55
C ILE A 91 2.98 11.05 -0.98
N ILE A 92 2.15 11.78 -1.70
CA ILE A 92 1.56 13.05 -1.26
C ILE A 92 0.09 12.83 -0.95
N THR A 93 -0.29 13.03 0.30
CA THR A 93 -1.67 12.95 0.76
C THR A 93 -2.17 14.32 1.14
N ILE A 94 -3.21 14.83 0.49
CA ILE A 94 -3.79 16.15 0.78
C ILE A 94 -5.16 15.97 1.41
N GLN A 95 -5.29 16.46 2.64
CA GLN A 95 -6.54 16.54 3.37
C GLN A 95 -7.12 17.96 3.30
N ASP A 96 -8.23 18.19 3.95
CA ASP A 96 -8.90 19.51 3.89
C ASP A 96 -8.09 20.63 4.55
N THR A 97 -7.49 20.34 5.69
CA THR A 97 -6.77 21.35 6.51
C THR A 97 -5.26 21.12 6.53
N CYS A 98 -4.79 19.92 6.21
CA CYS A 98 -3.39 19.56 6.28
C CYS A 98 -2.98 18.70 5.08
N SER A 99 -1.68 18.52 4.92
CA SER A 99 -1.11 17.65 3.88
C SER A 99 0.09 16.90 4.43
N TYR A 100 0.31 15.72 3.90
CA TYR A 100 1.46 14.88 4.21
C TYR A 100 2.25 14.62 2.95
N VAL A 101 3.56 14.76 3.04
CA VAL A 101 4.49 14.48 1.94
C VAL A 101 5.57 13.55 2.45
N GLU A 102 5.80 12.48 1.75
CA GLU A 102 6.89 11.55 2.05
C GLU A 102 8.13 11.93 1.24
N ILE A 103 9.25 12.07 1.92
CA ILE A 103 10.54 12.36 1.31
C ILE A 103 11.43 11.13 1.44
N LEU A 104 11.95 10.70 0.30
CA LEU A 104 12.79 9.51 0.16
C LEU A 104 14.29 9.88 0.28
N HIS A 105 15.14 8.84 0.26
CA HIS A 105 16.61 8.96 0.20
C HIS A 105 17.23 9.78 1.32
N GLY A 106 16.60 9.82 2.50
CA GLY A 106 17.14 10.54 3.66
C GLY A 106 17.20 12.07 3.54
N LYS A 107 16.58 12.64 2.50
CA LYS A 107 16.56 14.10 2.25
C LYS A 107 15.50 14.85 3.08
N GLY A 108 14.74 14.15 3.91
CA GLY A 108 13.70 14.72 4.75
C GLY A 108 14.14 15.91 5.60
N PRO A 109 15.26 15.84 6.36
CA PRO A 109 15.73 16.96 7.16
C PRO A 109 16.05 18.21 6.34
N LEU A 110 16.66 18.05 5.16
CA LEU A 110 16.98 19.15 4.25
C LEU A 110 15.70 19.83 3.75
N VAL A 111 14.74 19.03 3.29
CA VAL A 111 13.44 19.53 2.84
C VAL A 111 12.68 20.22 3.99
N LEU A 112 12.70 19.62 5.18
CA LEU A 112 12.05 20.19 6.37
C LEU A 112 12.60 21.59 6.72
N GLN A 113 13.93 21.76 6.73
CA GLN A 113 14.55 23.03 7.03
C GLN A 113 14.24 24.10 5.97
N THR A 114 14.34 23.72 4.69
CA THR A 114 14.08 24.64 3.59
C THR A 114 12.62 25.03 3.51
N MET A 115 11.71 24.08 3.70
CA MET A 115 10.26 24.33 3.65
C MET A 115 9.75 25.18 4.82
N LYS A 116 10.46 25.26 5.95
CA LYS A 116 10.15 26.19 7.03
C LYS A 116 10.33 27.66 6.62
N LYS A 117 11.19 27.91 5.64
CA LYS A 117 11.51 29.25 5.13
C LYS A 117 10.87 29.55 3.77
N THR A 118 10.31 28.55 3.13
CA THR A 118 9.77 28.64 1.76
C THR A 118 8.25 28.67 1.80
N THR A 119 7.65 29.49 0.94
CA THR A 119 6.21 29.56 0.77
C THR A 119 5.75 28.60 -0.34
N ILE A 120 4.61 27.95 -0.15
CA ILE A 120 3.95 27.15 -1.19
C ILE A 120 2.78 27.98 -1.74
N LYS A 121 2.80 28.25 -3.03
CA LYS A 121 1.79 29.08 -3.70
C LYS A 121 1.56 30.44 -3.00
N GLY A 122 2.66 31.07 -2.56
CA GLY A 122 2.62 32.34 -1.84
C GLY A 122 2.11 32.26 -0.40
N LYS A 123 1.91 31.06 0.15
CA LYS A 123 1.45 30.87 1.52
C LYS A 123 2.53 30.21 2.36
N MET A 124 2.83 30.81 3.51
CA MET A 124 3.74 30.22 4.46
C MET A 124 3.01 29.12 5.24
N LEU A 125 3.53 27.90 5.18
CA LEU A 125 2.97 26.74 5.86
C LEU A 125 3.89 26.31 7.01
N LYS A 126 3.28 25.91 8.12
CA LYS A 126 4.02 25.25 9.19
C LYS A 126 4.33 23.82 8.78
N VAL A 127 5.60 23.46 8.84
CA VAL A 127 6.08 22.12 8.45
C VAL A 127 6.68 21.45 9.67
N HIS A 128 6.29 20.22 9.91
CA HIS A 128 6.79 19.38 11.00
C HIS A 128 7.04 17.97 10.50
N LYS A 129 7.92 17.24 11.17
CA LYS A 129 8.02 15.80 10.98
C LYS A 129 6.73 15.18 11.48
N ALA A 130 6.02 14.45 10.61
CA ALA A 130 4.85 13.70 11.02
C ALA A 130 5.26 12.56 11.97
N LYS A 131 4.56 12.40 13.06
CA LYS A 131 4.67 11.19 13.88
C LYS A 131 3.98 10.05 13.13
N LYS A 132 4.60 8.90 13.17
CA LYS A 132 3.95 7.68 12.66
C LYS A 132 2.68 7.38 13.44
#